data_fd2fba0749107dccd5f2e5bfd77644a5
#
_entry.id   fd2fba0749107dccd5f2e5bfd77644a5
#
_cell.length_a   1.000
_cell.length_b   1.000
_cell.length_c   1.000
_cell.angle_alpha   90.00
_cell.angle_beta   90.00
_cell.angle_gamma   90.00
#
_symmetry.space_group_name_H-M   'P 1'
#
loop_
_entity.id
_entity.type
_entity.pdbx_description
1 polymer ?
#
loop_
_entity_poly.entity_id
_entity_poly.type
_entity_poly.pdbx_seq_one_letter_code
_entity_poly.pdbx_strand_id
1 'polypeptide(L)'
;MNKTYPLVFGIGNPLVDVVIQASESDLINLELNKGTMDLVDEDRQKEIISYFKGKNHLYFPGGSAPNTILACAGLGINSHIAGRIGNDKLGDIYIDRVNEYGADSGLVRGGGKTGSSIILVTPDGERTMNTNLGACQDYSSSDIDKEKLARAKFFYFTGYMWDTDSQKSAIKIAIQIAQENNVKIVFDVADPFAVSRNKDSFIDMIKQDIDIVFANKSDLNILFDSEDIEFC
;
A
#
# COMPACT_ATOMS: atom_id res chain seq x y z
N MET A 1 -21.39 19.07 -16.44
CA MET A 1 -20.22 18.18 -16.68
C MET A 1 -20.69 16.77 -16.43
N ASN A 2 -20.54 15.84 -17.38
CA ASN A 2 -20.82 14.43 -17.10
C ASN A 2 -19.81 13.92 -16.09
N LYS A 3 -20.27 13.42 -14.94
CA LYS A 3 -19.40 12.75 -13.96
C LYS A 3 -18.80 11.51 -14.63
N THR A 4 -17.49 11.48 -14.79
CA THR A 4 -16.78 10.27 -15.20
C THR A 4 -16.44 9.46 -13.94
N TYR A 5 -16.87 8.19 -13.92
CA TYR A 5 -16.57 7.29 -12.80
C TYR A 5 -15.33 6.45 -13.12
N PRO A 6 -14.54 6.05 -12.11
CA PRO A 6 -13.33 5.29 -12.33
C PRO A 6 -13.65 3.88 -12.85
N LEU A 7 -12.80 3.36 -13.73
CA LEU A 7 -12.80 1.94 -14.07
C LEU A 7 -12.25 1.11 -12.89
N VAL A 8 -11.17 1.61 -12.27
CA VAL A 8 -10.52 0.98 -11.11
C VAL A 8 -10.56 1.94 -9.93
N PHE A 9 -11.13 1.48 -8.82
CA PHE A 9 -11.11 2.16 -7.53
C PHE A 9 -10.17 1.40 -6.61
N GLY A 10 -9.07 2.02 -6.20
CA GLY A 10 -8.07 1.39 -5.32
C GLY A 10 -8.02 2.02 -3.95
N ILE A 11 -7.97 1.18 -2.90
CA ILE A 11 -7.70 1.61 -1.52
C ILE A 11 -6.33 1.05 -1.11
N GLY A 12 -5.49 1.90 -0.53
CA GLY A 12 -4.18 1.48 -0.05
C GLY A 12 -3.47 2.48 0.83
N ASN A 13 -2.23 2.16 1.18
CA ASN A 13 -1.34 2.99 1.98
C ASN A 13 -0.49 3.88 1.07
N PRO A 14 -0.81 5.18 0.90
CA PRO A 14 0.01 6.11 0.15
C PRO A 14 1.27 6.45 0.95
N LEU A 15 2.37 5.77 0.66
CA LEU A 15 3.67 5.93 1.30
C LEU A 15 4.62 6.71 0.40
N VAL A 16 5.47 7.55 0.98
CA VAL A 16 6.59 8.14 0.24
C VAL A 16 7.84 7.28 0.46
N ASP A 17 8.36 6.70 -0.61
CA ASP A 17 9.62 5.98 -0.59
C ASP A 17 10.78 6.98 -0.57
N VAL A 18 11.61 6.90 0.46
CA VAL A 18 12.83 7.69 0.64
C VAL A 18 14.02 6.80 0.38
N VAL A 19 14.55 6.85 -0.83
CA VAL A 19 15.64 5.96 -1.27
C VAL A 19 17.00 6.58 -0.97
N ILE A 20 17.85 5.82 -0.27
CA ILE A 20 19.20 6.22 0.17
C ILE A 20 20.20 5.12 -0.19
N GLN A 21 21.32 5.49 -0.79
CA GLN A 21 22.43 4.56 -0.99
C GLN A 21 23.15 4.30 0.32
N ALA A 22 23.26 3.04 0.70
CA ALA A 22 23.87 2.57 1.94
C ALA A 22 24.94 1.52 1.68
N SER A 23 25.88 1.36 2.59
CA SER A 23 26.84 0.25 2.61
C SER A 23 26.37 -0.85 3.57
N GLU A 24 26.97 -2.04 3.47
CA GLU A 24 26.77 -3.12 4.46
C GLU A 24 27.09 -2.67 5.89
N SER A 25 28.16 -1.87 6.05
CA SER A 25 28.54 -1.34 7.38
C SER A 25 27.51 -0.34 7.92
N ASP A 26 26.80 0.40 7.06
CA ASP A 26 25.72 1.29 7.49
C ASP A 26 24.57 0.46 8.10
N LEU A 27 24.21 -0.67 7.47
CA LEU A 27 23.16 -1.56 7.98
C LEU A 27 23.54 -2.17 9.32
N ILE A 28 24.81 -2.62 9.47
CA ILE A 28 25.32 -3.16 10.72
C ILE A 28 25.30 -2.11 11.84
N ASN A 29 25.77 -0.88 11.56
CA ASN A 29 25.80 0.21 12.53
C ASN A 29 24.41 0.63 12.99
N LEU A 30 23.40 0.48 12.12
CA LEU A 30 22.00 0.76 12.41
C LEU A 30 21.24 -0.47 12.94
N GLU A 31 21.92 -1.62 13.13
CA GLU A 31 21.29 -2.88 13.56
C GLU A 31 20.09 -3.28 12.68
N LEU A 32 20.23 -3.15 11.36
CA LEU A 32 19.20 -3.48 10.38
C LEU A 32 19.48 -4.82 9.71
N ASN A 33 18.44 -5.62 9.53
CA ASN A 33 18.51 -6.86 8.77
C ASN A 33 18.41 -6.58 7.28
N LYS A 34 19.46 -6.91 6.52
CA LYS A 34 19.52 -6.71 5.08
C LYS A 34 18.38 -7.45 4.37
N GLY A 35 17.74 -6.77 3.42
CA GLY A 35 16.71 -7.37 2.57
C GLY A 35 15.34 -7.54 3.22
N THR A 36 15.15 -7.03 4.45
CA THR A 36 13.84 -7.10 5.14
C THR A 36 13.02 -5.82 4.96
N MET A 37 11.71 -5.94 5.16
CA MET A 37 10.79 -4.83 5.37
C MET A 37 10.29 -4.87 6.81
N ASP A 38 10.70 -3.86 7.58
CA ASP A 38 10.32 -3.74 8.98
C ASP A 38 9.39 -2.53 9.17
N LEU A 39 8.34 -2.72 9.98
CA LEU A 39 7.51 -1.63 10.46
C LEU A 39 8.24 -0.96 11.64
N VAL A 40 8.44 0.34 11.54
CA VAL A 40 9.15 1.13 12.55
C VAL A 40 8.34 2.35 12.97
N ASP A 41 8.63 2.87 14.15
CA ASP A 41 8.05 4.11 14.63
C ASP A 41 8.75 5.36 14.05
N GLU A 42 8.18 6.52 14.33
CA GLU A 42 8.71 7.80 13.86
C GLU A 42 10.12 8.10 14.39
N ASP A 43 10.44 7.70 15.61
CA ASP A 43 11.72 8.00 16.25
C ASP A 43 12.82 7.14 15.62
N ARG A 44 12.54 5.88 15.31
CA ARG A 44 13.46 5.03 14.55
C ARG A 44 13.71 5.55 13.14
N GLN A 45 12.68 6.04 12.44
CA GLN A 45 12.89 6.68 11.13
C GLN A 45 13.74 7.94 11.23
N LYS A 46 13.53 8.77 12.25
CA LYS A 46 14.37 9.96 12.48
C LYS A 46 15.82 9.59 12.75
N GLU A 47 16.07 8.55 13.50
CA GLU A 47 17.42 8.03 13.75
C GLU A 47 18.11 7.65 12.44
N ILE A 48 17.46 6.82 11.60
CA ILE A 48 17.99 6.36 10.32
C ILE A 48 18.28 7.57 9.40
N ILE A 49 17.32 8.49 9.24
CA ILE A 49 17.50 9.70 8.41
C ILE A 49 18.66 10.56 8.93
N SER A 50 18.79 10.69 10.25
CA SER A 50 19.86 11.49 10.87
C SER A 50 21.24 10.87 10.64
N TYR A 51 21.34 9.54 10.65
CA TYR A 51 22.57 8.82 10.33
C TYR A 51 23.05 9.14 8.90
N PHE A 52 22.12 9.25 7.95
CA PHE A 52 22.41 9.57 6.56
C PHE A 52 22.35 11.07 6.24
N LYS A 53 22.47 11.95 7.27
CA LYS A 53 22.51 13.39 7.05
C LYS A 53 23.65 13.78 6.10
N GLY A 54 23.30 14.48 5.01
CA GLY A 54 24.25 14.92 3.99
C GLY A 54 24.41 13.95 2.80
N LYS A 55 23.80 12.76 2.85
CA LYS A 55 23.64 11.94 1.62
C LYS A 55 22.43 12.42 0.81
N ASN A 56 22.40 12.07 -0.47
CA ASN A 56 21.27 12.36 -1.35
C ASN A 56 20.08 11.46 -0.99
N HIS A 57 18.90 12.05 -0.82
CA HIS A 57 17.64 11.37 -0.58
C HIS A 57 16.75 11.56 -1.81
N LEU A 58 16.34 10.47 -2.43
CA LEU A 58 15.39 10.48 -3.56
C LEU A 58 14.00 10.14 -3.05
N TYR A 59 12.98 10.88 -3.49
CA TYR A 59 11.60 10.73 -3.05
C TYR A 59 10.73 10.23 -4.20
N PHE A 60 10.02 9.13 -3.98
CA PHE A 60 9.10 8.55 -4.95
C PHE A 60 7.74 8.27 -4.31
N PRO A 61 6.64 8.34 -5.07
CA PRO A 61 5.39 7.78 -4.58
C PRO A 61 5.58 6.26 -4.43
N GLY A 62 5.11 5.72 -3.31
CA GLY A 62 5.19 4.33 -2.98
C GLY A 62 3.85 3.80 -2.46
N GLY A 63 3.89 2.61 -1.89
CA GLY A 63 2.71 1.87 -1.47
C GLY A 63 2.24 0.88 -2.54
N SER A 64 1.95 -0.36 -2.13
CA SER A 64 1.65 -1.46 -3.05
C SER A 64 0.40 -1.17 -3.91
N ALA A 65 -0.78 -1.02 -3.31
CA ALA A 65 -2.00 -0.71 -4.05
C ALA A 65 -1.90 0.65 -4.79
N PRO A 66 -1.38 1.73 -4.18
CA PRO A 66 -1.16 2.98 -4.90
C PRO A 66 -0.34 2.84 -6.17
N ASN A 67 0.77 2.09 -6.16
CA ASN A 67 1.60 1.89 -7.35
C ASN A 67 0.82 1.23 -8.49
N THR A 68 -0.03 0.24 -8.19
CA THR A 68 -0.92 -0.39 -9.19
C THR A 68 -1.88 0.63 -9.80
N ILE A 69 -2.51 1.47 -8.96
CA ILE A 69 -3.47 2.49 -9.42
C ILE A 69 -2.78 3.57 -10.26
N LEU A 70 -1.60 4.03 -9.84
CA LEU A 70 -0.81 5.00 -10.61
C LEU A 70 -0.34 4.41 -11.96
N ALA A 71 0.06 3.14 -11.98
CA ALA A 71 0.41 2.45 -13.22
C ALA A 71 -0.79 2.36 -14.17
N CYS A 72 -1.97 2.00 -13.68
CA CYS A 72 -3.21 2.00 -14.46
C CYS A 72 -3.50 3.39 -15.04
N ALA A 73 -3.40 4.45 -14.24
CA ALA A 73 -3.62 5.83 -14.70
C ALA A 73 -2.59 6.23 -15.78
N GLY A 74 -1.31 5.93 -15.58
CA GLY A 74 -0.24 6.19 -16.55
C GLY A 74 -0.43 5.45 -17.88
N LEU A 75 -1.15 4.32 -17.89
CA LEU A 75 -1.57 3.61 -19.09
C LEU A 75 -2.88 4.15 -19.69
N GLY A 76 -3.43 5.24 -19.16
CA GLY A 76 -4.65 5.89 -19.66
C GLY A 76 -5.96 5.29 -19.15
N ILE A 77 -5.90 4.42 -18.12
CA ILE A 77 -7.09 3.86 -17.48
C ILE A 77 -7.60 4.86 -16.44
N ASN A 78 -8.88 5.24 -16.52
CA ASN A 78 -9.51 6.06 -15.48
C ASN A 78 -9.48 5.34 -14.13
N SER A 79 -8.60 5.78 -13.24
CA SER A 79 -8.29 5.13 -11.97
C SER A 79 -8.42 6.11 -10.82
N HIS A 80 -8.98 5.65 -9.70
CA HIS A 80 -9.15 6.41 -8.47
C HIS A 80 -8.30 5.80 -7.37
N ILE A 81 -7.48 6.64 -6.73
CA ILE A 81 -6.68 6.26 -5.56
C ILE A 81 -7.30 6.82 -4.29
N ALA A 82 -7.61 5.94 -3.34
CA ALA A 82 -8.09 6.30 -2.02
C ALA A 82 -7.10 5.85 -0.94
N GLY A 83 -6.93 6.69 0.07
CA GLY A 83 -6.01 6.48 1.19
C GLY A 83 -5.91 7.72 2.04
N ARG A 84 -5.05 7.70 3.06
CA ARG A 84 -4.87 8.83 3.96
C ARG A 84 -3.42 9.29 4.00
N ILE A 85 -3.20 10.60 3.94
CA ILE A 85 -1.89 11.27 4.01
C ILE A 85 -1.91 12.35 5.08
N GLY A 86 -0.74 12.75 5.55
CA GLY A 86 -0.60 13.86 6.51
C GLY A 86 -0.77 15.24 5.89
N ASN A 87 -0.83 16.25 6.77
CA ASN A 87 -0.76 17.66 6.40
C ASN A 87 0.71 18.13 6.45
N ASP A 88 1.56 17.56 5.59
CA ASP A 88 2.99 17.80 5.56
C ASP A 88 3.55 17.79 4.13
N LYS A 89 4.84 18.12 4.01
CA LYS A 89 5.55 18.19 2.73
C LYS A 89 5.54 16.84 1.97
N LEU A 90 5.59 15.70 2.66
CA LEU A 90 5.54 14.40 2.00
C LEU A 90 4.15 14.15 1.39
N GLY A 91 3.09 14.58 2.06
CA GLY A 91 1.73 14.55 1.52
C GLY A 91 1.56 15.43 0.28
N ASP A 92 2.22 16.61 0.25
CA ASP A 92 2.23 17.47 -0.94
C ASP A 92 2.95 16.78 -2.11
N ILE A 93 4.14 16.23 -1.87
CA ILE A 93 4.91 15.46 -2.85
C ILE A 93 4.06 14.31 -3.41
N TYR A 94 3.34 13.61 -2.54
CA TYR A 94 2.51 12.48 -2.95
C TYR A 94 1.37 12.92 -3.89
N ILE A 95 0.64 13.99 -3.53
CA ILE A 95 -0.45 14.53 -4.36
C ILE A 95 0.06 15.00 -5.72
N ASP A 96 1.19 15.71 -5.75
CA ASP A 96 1.79 16.18 -7.00
C ASP A 96 2.07 15.00 -7.93
N ARG A 97 2.59 13.89 -7.40
CA ARG A 97 2.85 12.69 -8.18
C ARG A 97 1.56 11.98 -8.66
N VAL A 98 0.54 11.90 -7.81
CA VAL A 98 -0.77 11.36 -8.23
C VAL A 98 -1.32 12.16 -9.42
N ASN A 99 -1.21 13.49 -9.37
CA ASN A 99 -1.64 14.36 -10.46
C ASN A 99 -0.80 14.17 -11.74
N GLU A 100 0.52 14.01 -11.64
CA GLU A 100 1.42 13.74 -12.77
C GLU A 100 1.05 12.44 -13.50
N TYR A 101 0.65 11.39 -12.78
CA TYR A 101 0.18 10.13 -13.37
C TYR A 101 -1.25 10.23 -13.92
N GLY A 102 -1.98 11.29 -13.59
CA GLY A 102 -3.36 11.50 -14.05
C GLY A 102 -4.40 10.64 -13.33
N ALA A 103 -4.08 10.12 -12.15
CA ALA A 103 -5.06 9.40 -11.33
C ALA A 103 -6.03 10.40 -10.65
N ASP A 104 -7.29 10.00 -10.50
CA ASP A 104 -8.28 10.74 -9.72
C ASP A 104 -7.99 10.55 -8.23
N SER A 105 -7.76 11.65 -7.51
CA SER A 105 -7.33 11.61 -6.11
C SER A 105 -8.51 11.64 -5.16
N GLY A 106 -8.67 10.59 -4.36
CA GLY A 106 -9.52 10.48 -3.17
C GLY A 106 -8.69 10.46 -1.88
N LEU A 107 -7.50 11.04 -1.90
CA LEU A 107 -6.63 11.08 -0.72
C LEU A 107 -7.17 12.06 0.31
N VAL A 108 -7.39 11.56 1.53
CA VAL A 108 -7.84 12.36 2.68
C VAL A 108 -6.64 12.82 3.48
N ARG A 109 -6.62 14.11 3.87
CA ARG A 109 -5.55 14.67 4.70
C ARG A 109 -5.93 14.64 6.18
N GLY A 110 -4.98 14.29 7.03
CA GLY A 110 -5.10 14.32 8.50
C GLY A 110 -4.57 13.06 9.16
N GLY A 111 -4.69 12.96 10.48
CA GLY A 111 -4.28 11.78 11.23
C GLY A 111 -2.77 11.65 11.49
N GLY A 112 -2.01 12.74 11.44
CA GLY A 112 -0.57 12.70 11.68
C GLY A 112 0.27 12.99 10.45
N LYS A 113 1.49 12.46 10.39
CA LYS A 113 2.40 12.61 9.26
C LYS A 113 2.06 11.64 8.14
N THR A 114 2.40 12.02 6.91
CA THR A 114 2.35 11.11 5.77
C THR A 114 3.25 9.89 6.02
N GLY A 115 2.73 8.71 5.72
CA GLY A 115 3.51 7.49 5.82
C GLY A 115 4.70 7.50 4.86
N SER A 116 5.79 6.86 5.26
CA SER A 116 7.01 6.79 4.45
C SER A 116 7.74 5.46 4.66
N SER A 117 8.49 5.04 3.64
CA SER A 117 9.41 3.92 3.72
C SER A 117 10.82 4.41 3.44
N ILE A 118 11.73 4.28 4.42
CA ILE A 118 13.15 4.54 4.19
C ILE A 118 13.75 3.28 3.58
N ILE A 119 14.16 3.38 2.32
CA ILE A 119 14.70 2.28 1.53
C ILE A 119 16.21 2.46 1.39
N LEU A 120 16.95 1.63 2.11
CA LEU A 120 18.40 1.58 2.05
C LEU A 120 18.81 0.59 0.96
N VAL A 121 19.53 1.07 -0.07
CA VAL A 121 19.95 0.26 -1.20
C VAL A 121 21.45 0.01 -1.10
N THR A 122 21.86 -1.25 -0.93
CA THR A 122 23.26 -1.67 -0.90
C THR A 122 23.86 -1.86 -2.30
N PRO A 123 25.21 -1.90 -2.46
CA PRO A 123 25.87 -1.94 -3.79
C PRO A 123 25.48 -3.15 -4.65
N ASP A 124 25.03 -4.25 -4.06
CA ASP A 124 24.50 -5.43 -4.75
C ASP A 124 23.03 -5.27 -5.22
N GLY A 125 22.41 -4.10 -4.94
CA GLY A 125 21.03 -3.80 -5.31
C GLY A 125 19.99 -4.28 -4.31
N GLU A 126 20.39 -4.87 -3.18
CA GLU A 126 19.44 -5.32 -2.15
C GLU A 126 18.80 -4.12 -1.44
N ARG A 127 17.51 -4.26 -1.08
CA ARG A 127 16.70 -3.19 -0.51
C ARG A 127 16.28 -3.55 0.91
N THR A 128 16.68 -2.73 1.88
CA THR A 128 16.25 -2.85 3.28
C THR A 128 15.28 -1.72 3.58
N MET A 129 14.05 -2.05 3.94
CA MET A 129 12.95 -1.10 4.07
C MET A 129 12.55 -0.92 5.51
N ASN A 130 12.40 0.34 5.93
CA ASN A 130 11.99 0.74 7.28
C ASN A 130 10.75 1.64 7.15
N THR A 131 9.58 1.04 7.33
CA THR A 131 8.30 1.65 6.98
C THR A 131 7.56 2.15 8.21
N ASN A 132 7.16 3.42 8.18
CA ASN A 132 6.20 4.00 9.12
C ASN A 132 4.92 4.33 8.35
N LEU A 133 3.81 3.74 8.76
CA LEU A 133 2.54 3.93 8.07
C LEU A 133 1.93 5.34 8.26
N GLY A 134 2.30 6.03 9.35
CA GLY A 134 1.81 7.38 9.61
C GLY A 134 0.28 7.49 9.51
N ALA A 135 -0.21 8.51 8.83
CA ALA A 135 -1.64 8.77 8.66
C ALA A 135 -2.41 7.65 7.96
N CYS A 136 -1.75 6.75 7.22
CA CYS A 136 -2.41 5.63 6.56
C CYS A 136 -3.17 4.73 7.54
N GLN A 137 -2.68 4.59 8.77
CA GLN A 137 -3.28 3.73 9.81
C GLN A 137 -4.71 4.14 10.17
N ASP A 138 -5.02 5.43 10.02
CA ASP A 138 -6.30 6.02 10.41
C ASP A 138 -7.33 6.03 9.26
N TYR A 139 -6.99 5.44 8.10
CA TYR A 139 -7.96 5.34 7.01
C TYR A 139 -9.18 4.54 7.47
N SER A 140 -10.37 5.12 7.27
CA SER A 140 -11.61 4.61 7.82
C SER A 140 -12.75 4.58 6.79
N SER A 141 -13.86 3.96 7.12
CA SER A 141 -15.04 3.88 6.26
C SER A 141 -15.66 5.24 5.92
N SER A 142 -15.40 6.28 6.73
CA SER A 142 -15.83 7.65 6.46
C SER A 142 -15.03 8.32 5.34
N ASP A 143 -13.85 7.80 5.01
CA ASP A 143 -12.95 8.33 4.00
C ASP A 143 -13.25 7.78 2.59
N ILE A 144 -14.12 6.78 2.50
CA ILE A 144 -14.49 6.13 1.24
C ILE A 144 -15.45 7.01 0.43
N ASP A 145 -15.08 7.36 -0.80
CA ASP A 145 -16.03 7.89 -1.79
C ASP A 145 -16.94 6.76 -2.29
N LYS A 146 -18.05 6.56 -1.55
CA LYS A 146 -19.00 5.47 -1.79
C LYS A 146 -19.65 5.55 -3.17
N GLU A 147 -19.88 6.78 -3.70
CA GLU A 147 -20.48 6.95 -5.02
C GLU A 147 -19.54 6.48 -6.13
N LYS A 148 -18.25 6.85 -6.05
CA LYS A 148 -17.25 6.42 -7.02
C LYS A 148 -16.98 4.93 -6.94
N LEU A 149 -16.90 4.37 -5.73
CA LEU A 149 -16.71 2.94 -5.53
C LEU A 149 -17.89 2.15 -6.11
N ALA A 150 -19.12 2.52 -5.80
CA ALA A 150 -20.32 1.84 -6.27
C ALA A 150 -20.49 1.85 -7.81
N ARG A 151 -19.78 2.75 -8.51
CA ARG A 151 -19.82 2.90 -9.97
C ARG A 151 -18.54 2.50 -10.67
N ALA A 152 -17.55 2.00 -9.93
CA ALA A 152 -16.34 1.43 -10.50
C ALA A 152 -16.63 0.07 -11.16
N LYS A 153 -15.75 -0.40 -12.02
CA LYS A 153 -15.79 -1.76 -12.54
C LYS A 153 -15.01 -2.73 -11.67
N PHE A 154 -13.90 -2.25 -11.10
CA PHE A 154 -13.02 -3.02 -10.24
C PHE A 154 -12.74 -2.23 -8.96
N PHE A 155 -12.84 -2.92 -7.82
CA PHE A 155 -12.33 -2.48 -6.53
C PHE A 155 -11.06 -3.25 -6.22
N TYR A 156 -9.93 -2.55 -6.04
CA TYR A 156 -8.61 -3.14 -5.80
C TYR A 156 -8.05 -2.73 -4.45
N PHE A 157 -7.53 -3.69 -3.69
CA PHE A 157 -6.79 -3.46 -2.44
C PHE A 157 -5.79 -4.59 -2.18
N THR A 158 -4.90 -4.38 -1.19
CA THR A 158 -3.86 -5.34 -0.82
C THR A 158 -3.96 -5.79 0.63
N GLY A 159 -3.30 -6.89 0.97
CA GLY A 159 -3.25 -7.46 2.31
C GLY A 159 -2.70 -6.52 3.37
N TYR A 160 -1.92 -5.51 2.99
CA TYR A 160 -1.45 -4.45 3.90
C TYR A 160 -2.56 -3.60 4.50
N MET A 161 -3.76 -3.62 3.95
CA MET A 161 -4.94 -2.97 4.54
C MET A 161 -5.54 -3.75 5.71
N TRP A 162 -4.92 -4.84 6.11
CA TRP A 162 -5.31 -5.67 7.26
C TRP A 162 -4.47 -5.40 8.52
N ASP A 163 -3.56 -4.41 8.49
CA ASP A 163 -2.64 -4.13 9.60
C ASP A 163 -3.30 -3.38 10.78
N THR A 164 -4.35 -2.60 10.54
CA THR A 164 -5.07 -1.88 11.61
C THR A 164 -6.58 -2.15 11.59
N ASP A 165 -7.23 -2.03 12.75
CA ASP A 165 -8.68 -2.27 12.86
C ASP A 165 -9.50 -1.24 12.08
N SER A 166 -9.02 0.01 11.99
CA SER A 166 -9.65 1.06 11.19
C SER A 166 -9.66 0.69 9.71
N GLN A 167 -8.49 0.28 9.18
CA GLN A 167 -8.34 -0.15 7.79
C GLN A 167 -9.15 -1.41 7.48
N LYS A 168 -9.09 -2.45 8.36
CA LYS A 168 -9.94 -3.65 8.23
C LYS A 168 -11.42 -3.31 8.13
N SER A 169 -11.88 -2.42 9.01
CA SER A 169 -13.28 -1.97 9.01
C SER A 169 -13.63 -1.25 7.71
N ALA A 170 -12.74 -0.37 7.22
CA ALA A 170 -12.94 0.34 5.96
C ALA A 170 -13.04 -0.64 4.76
N ILE A 171 -12.13 -1.62 4.68
CA ILE A 171 -12.15 -2.62 3.60
C ILE A 171 -13.41 -3.47 3.64
N LYS A 172 -13.87 -3.92 4.81
CA LYS A 172 -15.13 -4.67 4.95
C LYS A 172 -16.32 -3.88 4.42
N ILE A 173 -16.42 -2.60 4.73
CA ILE A 173 -17.46 -1.72 4.19
C ILE A 173 -17.32 -1.51 2.69
N ALA A 174 -16.08 -1.39 2.18
CA ALA A 174 -15.84 -1.26 0.75
C ALA A 174 -16.23 -2.53 -0.02
N ILE A 175 -15.94 -3.71 0.51
CA ILE A 175 -16.36 -5.02 -0.02
C ILE A 175 -17.90 -5.07 -0.09
N GLN A 176 -18.59 -4.71 0.97
CA GLN A 176 -20.05 -4.69 0.99
C GLN A 176 -20.62 -3.77 -0.10
N ILE A 177 -20.10 -2.54 -0.22
CA ILE A 177 -20.52 -1.60 -1.27
C ILE A 177 -20.27 -2.18 -2.66
N ALA A 178 -19.12 -2.80 -2.88
CA ALA A 178 -18.77 -3.42 -4.15
C ALA A 178 -19.73 -4.55 -4.53
N GLN A 179 -20.04 -5.44 -3.60
CA GLN A 179 -20.98 -6.56 -3.78
C GLN A 179 -22.40 -6.06 -4.10
N GLU A 180 -22.91 -5.09 -3.33
CA GLU A 180 -24.25 -4.49 -3.53
C GLU A 180 -24.40 -3.83 -4.91
N ASN A 181 -23.30 -3.43 -5.55
CA ASN A 181 -23.27 -2.72 -6.84
C ASN A 181 -22.64 -3.53 -8.00
N ASN A 182 -22.38 -4.83 -7.80
CA ASN A 182 -21.77 -5.70 -8.81
C ASN A 182 -20.39 -5.22 -9.30
N VAL A 183 -19.63 -4.55 -8.44
CA VAL A 183 -18.23 -4.18 -8.69
C VAL A 183 -17.35 -5.40 -8.43
N LYS A 184 -16.46 -5.72 -9.37
CA LYS A 184 -15.53 -6.86 -9.23
C LYS A 184 -14.46 -6.55 -8.20
N ILE A 185 -14.28 -7.45 -7.23
CA ILE A 185 -13.34 -7.28 -6.13
C ILE A 185 -12.04 -7.98 -6.45
N VAL A 186 -10.96 -7.20 -6.41
CA VAL A 186 -9.60 -7.65 -6.76
C VAL A 186 -8.72 -7.50 -5.52
N PHE A 187 -8.16 -8.60 -5.07
CA PHE A 187 -7.32 -8.66 -3.88
C PHE A 187 -5.91 -9.15 -4.22
N ASP A 188 -4.91 -8.41 -3.80
CA ASP A 188 -3.51 -8.83 -3.82
C ASP A 188 -3.09 -9.15 -2.38
N VAL A 189 -2.66 -10.36 -2.11
CA VAL A 189 -2.30 -10.82 -0.76
C VAL A 189 -1.06 -10.10 -0.19
N ALA A 190 -0.34 -9.41 -1.03
CA ALA A 190 0.79 -8.52 -0.79
C ALA A 190 2.15 -9.23 -0.62
N ASP A 191 2.42 -9.83 0.52
CA ASP A 191 3.68 -10.51 0.80
C ASP A 191 3.53 -11.62 1.86
N PRO A 192 4.57 -12.47 2.03
CA PRO A 192 4.57 -13.55 3.02
C PRO A 192 4.29 -13.09 4.47
N PHE A 193 4.69 -11.87 4.86
CA PHE A 193 4.44 -11.38 6.22
C PHE A 193 2.97 -11.00 6.41
N ALA A 194 2.34 -10.34 5.44
CA ALA A 194 0.92 -10.03 5.47
C ALA A 194 0.10 -11.31 5.52
N VAL A 195 0.46 -12.31 4.69
CA VAL A 195 -0.19 -13.62 4.65
C VAL A 195 -0.04 -14.34 5.99
N SER A 196 1.18 -14.45 6.53
CA SER A 196 1.43 -15.20 7.77
C SER A 196 0.64 -14.65 8.96
N ARG A 197 0.49 -13.33 9.04
CA ARG A 197 -0.27 -12.68 10.13
C ARG A 197 -1.78 -12.81 10.00
N ASN A 198 -2.29 -12.99 8.78
CA ASN A 198 -3.71 -12.87 8.48
C ASN A 198 -4.28 -14.06 7.70
N LYS A 199 -3.56 -15.19 7.67
CA LYS A 199 -3.84 -16.37 6.84
C LYS A 199 -5.31 -16.78 6.81
N ASP A 200 -5.89 -17.07 7.97
CA ASP A 200 -7.26 -17.54 8.06
C ASP A 200 -8.25 -16.50 7.54
N SER A 201 -8.05 -15.23 7.90
CA SER A 201 -8.88 -14.12 7.42
C SER A 201 -8.79 -13.95 5.90
N PHE A 202 -7.60 -14.12 5.31
CA PHE A 202 -7.41 -14.03 3.87
C PHE A 202 -8.07 -15.19 3.15
N ILE A 203 -7.92 -16.42 3.65
CA ILE A 203 -8.59 -17.59 3.08
C ILE A 203 -10.12 -17.44 3.11
N ASP A 204 -10.68 -16.99 4.24
CA ASP A 204 -12.12 -16.78 4.37
C ASP A 204 -12.61 -15.70 3.39
N MET A 205 -11.90 -14.58 3.32
CA MET A 205 -12.24 -13.49 2.40
C MET A 205 -12.13 -13.90 0.93
N ILE A 206 -11.07 -14.64 0.56
CA ILE A 206 -10.89 -15.17 -0.80
C ILE A 206 -12.05 -16.06 -1.20
N LYS A 207 -12.51 -16.94 -0.31
CA LYS A 207 -13.60 -17.89 -0.60
C LYS A 207 -14.97 -17.21 -0.70
N GLN A 208 -15.19 -16.12 0.03
CA GLN A 208 -16.52 -15.54 0.20
C GLN A 208 -16.74 -14.28 -0.63
N ASP A 209 -15.69 -13.46 -0.79
CA ASP A 209 -15.86 -12.07 -1.18
C ASP A 209 -15.08 -11.67 -2.45
N ILE A 210 -14.02 -12.41 -2.82
CA ILE A 210 -13.07 -11.97 -3.84
C ILE A 210 -13.36 -12.61 -5.21
N ASP A 211 -13.37 -11.81 -6.27
CA ASP A 211 -13.50 -12.29 -7.65
C ASP A 211 -12.15 -12.62 -8.29
N ILE A 212 -11.09 -11.86 -7.96
CA ILE A 212 -9.75 -12.03 -8.55
C ILE A 212 -8.70 -11.89 -7.46
N VAL A 213 -7.79 -12.86 -7.37
CA VAL A 213 -6.67 -12.86 -6.42
C VAL A 213 -5.35 -12.73 -7.16
N PHE A 214 -4.47 -11.87 -6.66
CA PHE A 214 -3.05 -11.84 -7.01
C PHE A 214 -2.23 -12.38 -5.85
N ALA A 215 -1.39 -13.35 -6.14
CA ALA A 215 -0.47 -13.96 -5.18
C ALA A 215 0.75 -14.48 -5.93
N ASN A 216 1.94 -14.38 -5.34
CA ASN A 216 3.12 -15.06 -5.84
C ASN A 216 3.20 -16.49 -5.25
N LYS A 217 4.16 -17.29 -5.74
CA LYS A 217 4.33 -18.68 -5.29
C LYS A 217 4.55 -18.78 -3.77
N SER A 218 5.34 -17.88 -3.20
CA SER A 218 5.64 -17.90 -1.76
C SER A 218 4.40 -17.61 -0.92
N ASP A 219 3.54 -16.70 -1.38
CA ASP A 219 2.27 -16.37 -0.73
C ASP A 219 1.32 -17.58 -0.75
N LEU A 220 1.20 -18.26 -1.90
CA LEU A 220 0.36 -19.45 -2.04
C LEU A 220 0.85 -20.59 -1.14
N ASN A 221 2.17 -20.82 -1.07
CA ASN A 221 2.73 -21.83 -0.20
C ASN A 221 2.35 -21.61 1.28
N ILE A 222 2.33 -20.35 1.73
CA ILE A 222 1.94 -20.03 3.10
C ILE A 222 0.43 -20.11 3.28
N LEU A 223 -0.37 -19.64 2.31
CA LEU A 223 -1.84 -19.69 2.39
C LEU A 223 -2.35 -21.12 2.51
N PHE A 224 -1.77 -22.05 1.74
CA PHE A 224 -2.30 -23.42 1.62
C PHE A 224 -1.41 -24.49 2.26
N ASP A 225 -0.33 -24.12 2.95
CA ASP A 225 0.65 -25.05 3.54
C ASP A 225 1.16 -26.09 2.53
N SER A 226 1.34 -25.71 1.28
CA SER A 226 1.73 -26.58 0.18
C SER A 226 2.76 -25.90 -0.73
N GLU A 227 3.73 -26.69 -1.22
CA GLU A 227 4.64 -26.25 -2.28
C GLU A 227 4.12 -26.58 -3.68
N ASP A 228 3.05 -27.35 -3.76
CA ASP A 228 2.39 -27.74 -5.00
C ASP A 228 1.32 -26.73 -5.39
N ILE A 229 1.62 -25.94 -6.45
CA ILE A 229 0.71 -24.91 -6.95
C ILE A 229 -0.58 -25.52 -7.53
N GLU A 230 -0.55 -26.75 -8.07
CA GLU A 230 -1.75 -27.41 -8.60
C GLU A 230 -2.73 -27.78 -7.48
N PHE A 231 -2.24 -27.87 -6.24
CA PHE A 231 -3.07 -28.09 -5.06
C PHE A 231 -3.71 -26.79 -4.54
N CYS A 232 -3.02 -25.64 -4.71
CA CYS A 232 -3.48 -24.33 -4.26
C CYS A 232 -4.54 -23.75 -5.19
#